data_130eec9626df1c2dc481a60b5116fe01
#
_entry.id   130eec9626df1c2dc481a60b5116fe01
#
_cell.length_a   1.000
_cell.length_b   1.000
_cell.length_c   1.000
_cell.angle_alpha   90.00
_cell.angle_beta   90.00
_cell.angle_gamma   90.00
#
_symmetry.space_group_name_H-M   'P 1'
#
loop_
_entity.id
_entity.type
_entity.pdbx_description
1 polymer ?
#
loop_
_entity_poly.entity_id
_entity_poly.type
_entity_poly.pdbx_seq_one_letter_code
_entity_poly.pdbx_strand_id
1 'polypeptide(L)'
;RAIFGEKAREVRDTSLKVPHGEYGIIVDAKVFTRENGDEMSPGVNQSVRIYIAQKRKISVGDKMAGRHGNKGVVSRVLPVEDMPFLPNGRPLDIVLNPLGVPSRMNIGQVLEIHLSLAAKALGFNVATPIFQGANEHDIQDTLELANDYVNTEDFEEFREKYKDILAPDVMQYLDENKAHRALWKGVPISRDGKVR
;
A
#
# COMPACT_ATOMS: atom_id res chain seq x y z
N ARG A 1 -26.90 27.37 22.87
CA ARG A 1 -28.09 27.94 23.56
C ARG A 1 -27.90 28.13 25.06
N ALA A 2 -27.22 27.23 25.74
CA ALA A 2 -26.94 27.33 27.17
C ALA A 2 -26.11 28.57 27.56
N ILE A 3 -25.35 29.13 26.64
CA ILE A 3 -24.48 30.30 26.84
C ILE A 3 -25.30 31.63 26.80
N PHE A 4 -26.44 31.65 26.07
CA PHE A 4 -27.20 32.87 25.80
C PHE A 4 -28.46 33.02 26.71
N GLY A 5 -28.75 32.07 27.58
CA GLY A 5 -29.90 32.12 28.49
C GLY A 5 -31.23 32.27 27.77
N GLU A 6 -32.10 33.16 28.30
CA GLU A 6 -33.45 33.39 27.73
C GLU A 6 -33.44 33.94 26.29
N LYS A 7 -32.41 34.69 25.92
CA LYS A 7 -32.22 35.19 24.54
C LYS A 7 -32.01 34.09 23.52
N ALA A 8 -31.63 32.88 23.95
CA ALA A 8 -31.41 31.72 23.08
C ALA A 8 -32.66 31.27 22.31
N ARG A 9 -33.83 31.69 22.71
CA ARG A 9 -35.11 31.40 22.00
C ARG A 9 -35.21 32.13 20.66
N GLU A 10 -34.60 33.32 20.55
CA GLU A 10 -34.61 34.15 19.34
C GLU A 10 -33.42 33.85 18.41
N VAL A 11 -32.42 33.15 18.91
CA VAL A 11 -31.20 32.82 18.16
C VAL A 11 -31.33 31.48 17.45
N ARG A 12 -31.16 31.48 16.14
CA ARG A 12 -31.11 30.24 15.33
C ARG A 12 -29.80 29.52 15.58
N ASP A 13 -29.91 28.24 15.91
CA ASP A 13 -28.73 27.38 16.03
C ASP A 13 -28.16 27.04 14.65
N THR A 14 -26.97 27.58 14.32
CA THR A 14 -26.22 27.34 13.07
C THR A 14 -25.01 26.47 13.29
N SER A 15 -24.94 25.75 14.43
CA SER A 15 -23.82 24.88 14.76
C SER A 15 -23.57 23.82 13.69
N LEU A 16 -22.32 23.63 13.38
CA LEU A 16 -21.91 22.53 12.50
C LEU A 16 -22.15 21.19 13.20
N LYS A 17 -22.90 20.34 12.56
CA LYS A 17 -23.19 18.98 13.04
C LYS A 17 -22.62 17.96 12.08
N VAL A 18 -22.20 16.83 12.62
CA VAL A 18 -21.78 15.68 11.79
C VAL A 18 -22.98 15.23 10.96
N PRO A 19 -22.86 15.17 9.60
CA PRO A 19 -23.93 14.69 8.74
C PRO A 19 -24.36 13.27 9.08
N HIS A 20 -25.61 12.95 8.79
CA HIS A 20 -26.14 11.61 9.00
C HIS A 20 -25.36 10.58 8.15
N GLY A 21 -24.93 9.48 8.76
CA GLY A 21 -24.13 8.44 8.10
C GLY A 21 -22.63 8.67 8.12
N GLU A 22 -22.15 9.83 8.58
CA GLU A 22 -20.72 10.08 8.77
C GLU A 22 -20.29 9.79 10.21
N TYR A 23 -19.08 9.27 10.37
CA TYR A 23 -18.47 8.97 11.67
C TYR A 23 -16.96 9.11 11.61
N GLY A 24 -16.33 9.26 12.75
CA GLY A 24 -14.87 9.32 12.84
C GLY A 24 -14.41 9.46 14.28
N ILE A 25 -13.11 9.32 14.49
CA ILE A 25 -12.45 9.46 15.78
C ILE A 25 -11.67 10.77 15.77
N ILE A 26 -11.90 11.62 16.78
CA ILE A 26 -11.15 12.85 16.96
C ILE A 26 -9.72 12.48 17.39
N VAL A 27 -8.75 12.87 16.56
CA VAL A 27 -7.33 12.63 16.80
C VAL A 27 -6.68 13.82 17.50
N ASP A 28 -7.07 15.04 17.11
CA ASP A 28 -6.52 16.27 17.64
C ASP A 28 -7.53 17.42 17.51
N ALA A 29 -7.40 18.44 18.37
CA ALA A 29 -8.19 19.65 18.31
C ALA A 29 -7.29 20.86 18.60
N LYS A 30 -7.25 21.83 17.67
CA LYS A 30 -6.53 23.09 17.83
C LYS A 30 -7.50 24.24 17.97
N VAL A 31 -7.28 25.03 18.99
CA VAL A 31 -8.09 26.22 19.31
C VAL A 31 -7.28 27.46 18.90
N PHE A 32 -7.88 28.31 18.10
CA PHE A 32 -7.33 29.61 17.68
C PHE A 32 -8.15 30.71 18.32
N THR A 33 -7.50 31.72 18.92
CA THR A 33 -8.13 32.84 19.55
C THR A 33 -7.46 34.15 19.16
N ARG A 34 -8.21 35.25 19.13
CA ARG A 34 -7.63 36.58 18.90
C ARG A 34 -6.66 37.00 19.98
N GLU A 35 -6.87 36.54 21.19
CA GLU A 35 -5.98 36.85 22.33
C GLU A 35 -4.56 36.28 22.14
N ASN A 36 -4.46 35.15 21.42
CA ASN A 36 -3.18 34.53 21.09
C ASN A 36 -2.51 35.14 19.83
N GLY A 37 -3.12 36.16 19.21
CA GLY A 37 -2.57 36.80 18.00
C GLY A 37 -2.85 36.04 16.70
N ASP A 38 -3.75 35.07 16.69
CA ASP A 38 -4.10 34.31 15.50
C ASP A 38 -4.92 35.16 14.52
N GLU A 39 -4.62 35.03 13.22
CA GLU A 39 -5.39 35.69 12.17
C GLU A 39 -6.79 35.08 12.06
N MET A 40 -7.82 35.91 12.24
CA MET A 40 -9.22 35.48 12.22
C MET A 40 -10.07 36.38 11.35
N SER A 41 -11.08 35.80 10.75
CA SER A 41 -12.07 36.54 9.96
C SER A 41 -12.83 37.56 10.83
N PRO A 42 -13.27 38.68 10.24
CA PRO A 42 -14.08 39.67 10.97
C PRO A 42 -15.30 39.03 11.63
N GLY A 43 -15.53 39.35 12.91
CA GLY A 43 -16.68 38.81 13.66
C GLY A 43 -16.48 37.43 14.31
N VAL A 44 -15.34 36.77 14.07
CA VAL A 44 -14.98 35.49 14.67
C VAL A 44 -14.06 35.75 15.86
N ASN A 45 -14.44 35.30 17.05
CA ASN A 45 -13.65 35.44 18.28
C ASN A 45 -12.79 34.21 18.58
N GLN A 46 -13.30 33.03 18.21
CA GLN A 46 -12.62 31.76 18.43
C GLN A 46 -12.92 30.81 17.27
N SER A 47 -11.90 30.09 16.83
CA SER A 47 -12.01 29.02 15.83
C SER A 47 -11.41 27.75 16.38
N VAL A 48 -12.08 26.64 16.12
CA VAL A 48 -11.60 25.32 16.52
C VAL A 48 -11.43 24.45 15.28
N ARG A 49 -10.23 23.90 15.10
CA ARG A 49 -9.93 22.93 14.04
C ARG A 49 -9.86 21.55 14.67
N ILE A 50 -10.78 20.70 14.25
CA ILE A 50 -10.86 19.32 14.72
C ILE A 50 -10.31 18.40 13.62
N TYR A 51 -9.34 17.56 13.98
CA TYR A 51 -8.78 16.54 13.12
C TYR A 51 -9.49 15.22 13.40
N ILE A 52 -10.12 14.66 12.36
CA ILE A 52 -10.90 13.43 12.48
C ILE A 52 -10.26 12.35 11.63
N ALA A 53 -9.95 11.22 12.25
CA ALA A 53 -9.55 10.00 11.54
C ALA A 53 -10.78 9.19 11.14
N GLN A 54 -10.85 8.83 9.87
CA GLN A 54 -11.91 8.02 9.32
C GLN A 54 -11.32 6.85 8.54
N LYS A 55 -11.85 5.65 8.76
CA LYS A 55 -11.44 4.44 8.05
C LYS A 55 -12.35 4.23 6.84
N ARG A 56 -11.86 4.62 5.67
CA ARG A 56 -12.59 4.41 4.41
C ARG A 56 -12.24 3.06 3.81
N LYS A 57 -13.25 2.39 3.25
CA LYS A 57 -13.09 1.16 2.47
C LYS A 57 -13.29 1.46 0.99
N ILE A 58 -12.60 0.68 0.15
CA ILE A 58 -12.81 0.73 -1.30
C ILE A 58 -14.21 0.26 -1.64
N SER A 59 -14.86 0.97 -2.55
CA SER A 59 -16.17 0.63 -3.10
C SER A 59 -16.15 0.67 -4.63
N VAL A 60 -17.17 0.06 -5.24
CA VAL A 60 -17.37 0.13 -6.70
C VAL A 60 -17.53 1.59 -7.11
N GLY A 61 -16.83 2.00 -8.16
CA GLY A 61 -16.81 3.38 -8.63
C GLY A 61 -15.62 4.21 -8.14
N ASP A 62 -14.87 3.74 -7.15
CA ASP A 62 -13.66 4.42 -6.68
C ASP A 62 -12.57 4.37 -7.73
N LYS A 63 -11.84 5.47 -7.87
CA LYS A 63 -10.76 5.59 -8.82
C LYS A 63 -9.42 5.23 -8.17
N MET A 64 -8.70 4.34 -8.81
CA MET A 64 -7.37 3.90 -8.40
C MET A 64 -6.35 4.13 -9.51
N ALA A 65 -5.10 4.33 -9.14
CA ALA A 65 -3.99 4.51 -10.06
C ALA A 65 -2.70 3.90 -9.49
N GLY A 66 -1.82 3.48 -10.39
CA GLY A 66 -0.46 3.09 -10.07
C GLY A 66 0.56 4.20 -10.36
N ARG A 67 1.83 3.84 -10.31
CA ARG A 67 2.97 4.75 -10.53
C ARG A 67 3.34 4.97 -12.00
N HIS A 68 2.71 4.27 -12.93
CA HIS A 68 3.08 4.24 -14.36
C HIS A 68 2.01 4.88 -15.26
N GLY A 69 1.24 5.84 -14.75
CA GLY A 69 0.15 6.47 -15.50
C GLY A 69 -1.05 5.54 -15.75
N ASN A 70 -1.05 4.36 -15.17
CA ASN A 70 -2.15 3.43 -15.20
C ASN A 70 -3.23 3.85 -14.21
N LYS A 71 -4.44 4.06 -14.70
CA LYS A 71 -5.61 4.46 -13.90
C LYS A 71 -6.82 3.61 -14.26
N GLY A 72 -7.64 3.41 -13.28
CA GLY A 72 -8.87 2.62 -13.45
C GLY A 72 -9.91 2.94 -12.40
N VAL A 73 -11.10 2.43 -12.62
CA VAL A 73 -12.23 2.54 -11.70
C VAL A 73 -12.55 1.13 -11.19
N VAL A 74 -12.77 1.00 -9.90
CA VAL A 74 -13.15 -0.28 -9.28
C VAL A 74 -14.50 -0.69 -9.83
N SER A 75 -14.53 -1.80 -10.58
CA SER A 75 -15.74 -2.35 -11.18
C SER A 75 -16.43 -3.36 -10.28
N ARG A 76 -15.67 -4.06 -9.45
CA ARG A 76 -16.19 -5.10 -8.57
C ARG A 76 -15.33 -5.24 -7.33
N VAL A 77 -15.96 -5.46 -6.20
CA VAL A 77 -15.32 -5.87 -4.95
C VAL A 77 -15.76 -7.31 -4.68
N LEU A 78 -14.79 -8.22 -4.62
CA LEU A 78 -15.04 -9.65 -4.43
C LEU A 78 -14.69 -10.06 -2.99
N PRO A 79 -15.41 -11.05 -2.43
CA PRO A 79 -14.97 -11.73 -1.23
C PRO A 79 -13.59 -12.37 -1.44
N VAL A 80 -12.85 -12.56 -0.36
CA VAL A 80 -11.49 -13.15 -0.39
C VAL A 80 -11.49 -14.54 -1.03
N GLU A 81 -12.54 -15.31 -0.80
CA GLU A 81 -12.73 -16.68 -1.30
C GLU A 81 -12.88 -16.76 -2.83
N ASP A 82 -13.38 -15.69 -3.44
CA ASP A 82 -13.59 -15.60 -4.89
C ASP A 82 -12.40 -15.00 -5.65
N MET A 83 -11.39 -14.51 -4.93
CA MET A 83 -10.18 -13.96 -5.54
C MET A 83 -9.23 -15.05 -6.00
N PRO A 84 -8.51 -14.87 -7.12
CA PRO A 84 -7.40 -15.73 -7.49
C PRO A 84 -6.36 -15.77 -6.36
N PHE A 85 -5.72 -16.90 -6.19
CA PHE A 85 -4.76 -17.11 -5.09
C PHE A 85 -3.47 -17.79 -5.59
N LEU A 86 -2.41 -17.56 -4.83
CA LEU A 86 -1.12 -18.20 -5.05
C LEU A 86 -1.14 -19.66 -4.53
N PRO A 87 -0.19 -20.52 -4.95
CA PRO A 87 -0.12 -21.91 -4.49
C PRO A 87 -0.05 -22.09 -2.96
N ASN A 88 0.43 -21.06 -2.24
CA ASN A 88 0.43 -21.05 -0.77
C ASN A 88 -0.91 -20.64 -0.14
N GLY A 89 -1.97 -20.46 -0.95
CA GLY A 89 -3.30 -20.06 -0.50
C GLY A 89 -3.48 -18.56 -0.27
N ARG A 90 -2.46 -17.74 -0.53
CA ARG A 90 -2.58 -16.28 -0.38
C ARG A 90 -3.39 -15.69 -1.53
N PRO A 91 -4.52 -15.02 -1.26
CA PRO A 91 -5.31 -14.37 -2.30
C PRO A 91 -4.61 -13.12 -2.85
N LEU A 92 -4.88 -12.79 -4.09
CA LEU A 92 -4.46 -11.54 -4.71
C LEU A 92 -5.29 -10.37 -4.15
N ASP A 93 -4.65 -9.22 -4.00
CA ASP A 93 -5.30 -8.01 -3.47
C ASP A 93 -6.06 -7.26 -4.57
N ILE A 94 -5.57 -7.31 -5.82
CA ILE A 94 -6.17 -6.61 -6.96
C ILE A 94 -5.93 -7.39 -8.25
N VAL A 95 -6.91 -7.35 -9.13
CA VAL A 95 -6.82 -7.88 -10.51
C VAL A 95 -7.09 -6.75 -11.49
N LEU A 96 -6.20 -6.55 -12.43
CA LEU A 96 -6.26 -5.47 -13.41
C LEU A 96 -6.49 -6.02 -14.81
N ASN A 97 -7.23 -5.26 -15.63
CA ASN A 97 -7.45 -5.61 -17.03
C ASN A 97 -6.16 -5.39 -17.84
N PRO A 98 -5.57 -6.43 -18.45
CA PRO A 98 -4.33 -6.30 -19.22
C PRO A 98 -4.47 -5.50 -20.51
N LEU A 99 -5.67 -5.32 -21.04
CA LEU A 99 -5.92 -4.53 -22.26
C LEU A 99 -5.54 -3.05 -22.09
N GLY A 100 -5.43 -2.57 -20.87
CA GLY A 100 -4.97 -1.21 -20.59
C GLY A 100 -3.47 -0.97 -20.77
N VAL A 101 -2.67 -2.01 -21.03
CA VAL A 101 -1.20 -1.92 -21.10
C VAL A 101 -0.67 -1.68 -22.52
N PRO A 102 -1.03 -2.48 -23.57
CA PRO A 102 -0.35 -2.43 -24.86
C PRO A 102 -0.45 -1.08 -25.57
N SER A 103 -1.65 -0.50 -25.63
CA SER A 103 -1.88 0.78 -26.32
C SER A 103 -1.25 1.98 -25.62
N ARG A 104 -0.97 1.88 -24.32
CA ARG A 104 -0.42 2.96 -23.51
C ARG A 104 1.09 2.89 -23.35
N MET A 105 1.72 1.83 -23.84
CA MET A 105 3.18 1.63 -23.83
C MET A 105 3.84 1.82 -22.44
N ASN A 106 3.12 1.54 -21.37
CA ASN A 106 3.61 1.63 -20.00
C ASN A 106 3.97 0.24 -19.45
N ILE A 107 4.86 -0.47 -20.16
CA ILE A 107 5.31 -1.82 -19.79
C ILE A 107 6.00 -1.87 -18.42
N GLY A 108 6.51 -0.74 -17.93
CA GLY A 108 7.14 -0.64 -16.63
C GLY A 108 6.26 -1.14 -15.47
N GLN A 109 4.93 -1.07 -15.59
CA GLN A 109 4.02 -1.63 -14.58
C GLN A 109 4.10 -3.16 -14.51
N VAL A 110 4.35 -3.84 -15.63
CA VAL A 110 4.52 -5.29 -15.67
C VAL A 110 5.86 -5.68 -15.05
N LEU A 111 6.93 -4.95 -15.39
CA LEU A 111 8.25 -5.16 -14.80
C LEU A 111 8.24 -4.89 -13.28
N GLU A 112 7.50 -3.88 -12.84
CA GLU A 112 7.31 -3.59 -11.41
C GLU A 112 6.66 -4.77 -10.68
N ILE A 113 5.62 -5.38 -11.25
CA ILE A 113 4.94 -6.52 -10.62
C ILE A 113 5.89 -7.72 -10.49
N HIS A 114 6.68 -8.02 -11.51
CA HIS A 114 7.65 -9.11 -11.47
C HIS A 114 8.71 -8.89 -10.38
N LEU A 115 9.32 -7.72 -10.36
CA LEU A 115 10.31 -7.39 -9.33
C LEU A 115 9.70 -7.32 -7.93
N SER A 116 8.46 -6.83 -7.83
CA SER A 116 7.74 -6.78 -6.56
C SER A 116 7.38 -8.16 -6.01
N LEU A 117 7.08 -9.13 -6.89
CA LEU A 117 6.86 -10.51 -6.48
C LEU A 117 8.12 -11.08 -5.83
N ALA A 118 9.27 -10.89 -6.46
CA ALA A 118 10.56 -11.31 -5.91
C ALA A 118 10.87 -10.61 -4.58
N ALA A 119 10.72 -9.29 -4.53
CA ALA A 119 10.95 -8.50 -3.32
C ALA A 119 10.03 -8.93 -2.17
N LYS A 120 8.77 -9.24 -2.46
CA LYS A 120 7.80 -9.74 -1.48
C LYS A 120 8.20 -11.11 -0.94
N ALA A 121 8.67 -12.00 -1.80
CA ALA A 121 9.15 -13.32 -1.40
C ALA A 121 10.44 -13.26 -0.57
N LEU A 122 11.34 -12.32 -0.90
CA LEU A 122 12.58 -12.09 -0.18
C LEU A 122 12.42 -11.26 1.11
N GLY A 123 11.32 -10.50 1.23
CA GLY A 123 10.98 -9.74 2.43
C GLY A 123 11.58 -8.35 2.53
N PHE A 124 12.04 -7.75 1.44
CA PHE A 124 12.61 -6.40 1.43
C PHE A 124 11.94 -5.47 0.41
N ASN A 125 12.21 -4.18 0.54
CA ASN A 125 11.74 -3.17 -0.40
C ASN A 125 12.81 -2.85 -1.45
N VAL A 126 12.39 -2.69 -2.70
CA VAL A 126 13.26 -2.33 -3.80
C VAL A 126 13.00 -0.89 -4.23
N ALA A 127 14.06 -0.10 -4.34
CA ALA A 127 14.03 1.24 -4.90
C ALA A 127 14.82 1.28 -6.23
N THR A 128 14.16 1.73 -7.29
CA THR A 128 14.74 1.81 -8.63
C THR A 128 14.68 3.25 -9.15
N PRO A 129 15.60 4.13 -8.74
CA PRO A 129 15.68 5.49 -9.27
C PRO A 129 15.99 5.48 -10.78
N ILE A 130 15.61 6.54 -11.50
CA ILE A 130 15.61 6.61 -12.97
C ILE A 130 16.98 6.25 -13.59
N PHE A 131 18.06 6.73 -12.98
CA PHE A 131 19.42 6.52 -13.52
C PHE A 131 20.16 5.29 -12.94
N GLN A 132 19.55 4.62 -11.97
CA GLN A 132 20.10 3.43 -11.30
C GLN A 132 19.02 2.35 -11.18
N GLY A 133 18.21 2.21 -12.22
CA GLY A 133 17.13 1.24 -12.28
C GLY A 133 17.63 -0.18 -12.53
N ALA A 134 16.73 -1.14 -12.36
CA ALA A 134 16.95 -2.54 -12.71
C ALA A 134 16.68 -2.76 -14.22
N ASN A 135 17.52 -3.54 -14.88
CA ASN A 135 17.26 -4.03 -16.22
C ASN A 135 16.50 -5.37 -16.21
N GLU A 136 16.14 -5.89 -17.37
CA GLU A 136 15.39 -7.16 -17.47
C GLU A 136 16.15 -8.35 -16.88
N HIS A 137 17.47 -8.40 -17.05
CA HIS A 137 18.31 -9.46 -16.49
C HIS A 137 18.35 -9.40 -14.97
N ASP A 138 18.47 -8.20 -14.39
CA ASP A 138 18.46 -8.01 -12.94
C ASP A 138 17.14 -8.51 -12.34
N ILE A 139 16.03 -8.27 -13.02
CA ILE A 139 14.69 -8.74 -12.58
C ILE A 139 14.63 -10.27 -12.66
N GLN A 140 15.10 -10.87 -13.76
CA GLN A 140 15.11 -12.31 -13.92
C GLN A 140 15.99 -13.02 -12.89
N ASP A 141 17.18 -12.49 -12.63
CA ASP A 141 18.10 -13.03 -11.65
C ASP A 141 17.55 -12.89 -10.23
N THR A 142 16.84 -11.80 -9.94
CA THR A 142 16.16 -11.60 -8.65
C THR A 142 15.00 -12.57 -8.47
N LEU A 143 14.24 -12.87 -9.52
CA LEU A 143 13.20 -13.90 -9.50
C LEU A 143 13.76 -15.29 -9.23
N GLU A 144 14.87 -15.64 -9.86
CA GLU A 144 15.57 -16.92 -9.63
C GLU A 144 16.09 -17.01 -8.18
N LEU A 145 16.71 -15.94 -7.69
CA LEU A 145 17.14 -15.83 -6.29
C LEU A 145 15.96 -16.03 -5.32
N ALA A 146 14.82 -15.39 -5.59
CA ALA A 146 13.65 -15.52 -4.75
C ALA A 146 13.09 -16.95 -4.76
N ASN A 147 13.06 -17.59 -5.94
CA ASN A 147 12.63 -18.98 -6.06
C ASN A 147 13.52 -19.93 -5.25
N ASP A 148 14.84 -19.79 -5.38
CA ASP A 148 15.78 -20.62 -4.65
C ASP A 148 15.68 -20.37 -3.15
N TYR A 149 15.55 -19.11 -2.73
CA TYR A 149 15.38 -18.76 -1.33
C TYR A 149 14.17 -19.43 -0.67
N VAL A 150 13.02 -19.46 -1.35
CA VAL A 150 11.78 -19.97 -0.76
C VAL A 150 11.62 -21.50 -0.92
N ASN A 151 12.20 -22.10 -1.94
CA ASN A 151 11.97 -23.50 -2.31
C ASN A 151 13.13 -24.45 -1.98
N THR A 152 14.36 -23.97 -1.79
CA THR A 152 15.48 -24.83 -1.33
C THR A 152 15.19 -25.30 0.09
N GLU A 153 15.31 -26.60 0.36
CA GLU A 153 15.00 -27.15 1.69
C GLU A 153 16.01 -26.72 2.73
N ASP A 154 17.29 -26.84 2.42
CA ASP A 154 18.39 -26.45 3.29
C ASP A 154 18.88 -25.04 2.97
N PHE A 155 18.88 -24.15 3.97
CA PHE A 155 19.41 -22.78 3.79
C PHE A 155 20.92 -22.75 3.55
N GLU A 156 21.66 -23.75 4.01
CA GLU A 156 23.11 -23.83 3.76
C GLU A 156 23.43 -24.08 2.28
N GLU A 157 22.60 -24.85 1.57
CA GLU A 157 22.72 -25.03 0.12
C GLU A 157 22.49 -23.70 -0.61
N PHE A 158 21.47 -22.96 -0.22
CA PHE A 158 21.22 -21.61 -0.74
C PHE A 158 22.39 -20.66 -0.45
N ARG A 159 22.91 -20.67 0.78
CA ARG A 159 24.07 -19.85 1.19
C ARG A 159 25.31 -20.17 0.34
N GLU A 160 25.63 -21.42 0.11
CA GLU A 160 26.78 -21.84 -0.69
C GLU A 160 26.65 -21.39 -2.15
N LYS A 161 25.45 -21.49 -2.73
CA LYS A 161 25.18 -21.07 -4.10
C LYS A 161 25.35 -19.55 -4.29
N TYR A 162 24.97 -18.75 -3.32
CA TYR A 162 24.91 -17.29 -3.44
C TYR A 162 25.96 -16.53 -2.62
N LYS A 163 26.90 -17.19 -1.97
CA LYS A 163 27.94 -16.57 -1.13
C LYS A 163 28.80 -15.53 -1.83
N ASP A 164 29.07 -15.72 -3.12
CA ASP A 164 29.89 -14.82 -3.93
C ASP A 164 29.10 -13.73 -4.64
N ILE A 165 27.76 -13.83 -4.60
CA ILE A 165 26.81 -12.93 -5.30
C ILE A 165 26.18 -11.95 -4.34
N LEU A 166 25.77 -12.41 -3.16
CA LEU A 166 25.10 -11.59 -2.15
C LEU A 166 26.09 -11.03 -1.13
N ALA A 167 25.85 -9.78 -0.72
CA ALA A 167 26.60 -9.19 0.37
C ALA A 167 26.32 -9.94 1.70
N PRO A 168 27.31 -10.02 2.63
CA PRO A 168 27.14 -10.76 3.88
C PRO A 168 25.98 -10.30 4.76
N ASP A 169 25.69 -9.00 4.78
CA ASP A 169 24.58 -8.41 5.50
C ASP A 169 23.23 -8.83 4.93
N VAL A 170 23.09 -8.91 3.62
CA VAL A 170 21.90 -9.41 2.93
C VAL A 170 21.70 -10.90 3.23
N MET A 171 22.77 -11.70 3.19
CA MET A 171 22.71 -13.12 3.53
C MET A 171 22.27 -13.35 4.97
N GLN A 172 22.78 -12.56 5.90
CA GLN A 172 22.36 -12.61 7.30
C GLN A 172 20.89 -12.25 7.46
N TYR A 173 20.42 -11.17 6.79
CA TYR A 173 19.02 -10.78 6.79
C TYR A 173 18.10 -11.90 6.31
N LEU A 174 18.46 -12.57 5.22
CA LEU A 174 17.68 -13.68 4.67
C LEU A 174 17.67 -14.91 5.60
N ASP A 175 18.76 -15.18 6.30
CA ASP A 175 18.83 -16.27 7.29
C ASP A 175 17.96 -15.98 8.52
N GLU A 176 17.91 -14.75 8.99
CA GLU A 176 17.11 -14.34 10.13
C GLU A 176 15.59 -14.39 9.84
N ASN A 177 15.18 -14.24 8.58
CA ASN A 177 13.78 -14.19 8.16
C ASN A 177 13.16 -15.56 7.87
N LYS A 178 13.46 -16.59 8.65
CA LYS A 178 12.94 -17.96 8.46
C LYS A 178 11.41 -18.04 8.49
N ALA A 179 10.76 -17.25 9.33
CA ALA A 179 9.30 -17.21 9.41
C ALA A 179 8.67 -16.67 8.12
N HIS A 180 9.26 -15.63 7.54
CA HIS A 180 8.82 -15.08 6.26
C HIS A 180 9.02 -16.06 5.11
N ARG A 181 10.19 -16.72 5.06
CA ARG A 181 10.49 -17.78 4.09
C ARG A 181 9.46 -18.91 4.13
N ALA A 182 9.04 -19.32 5.32
CA ALA A 182 8.05 -20.38 5.50
C ALA A 182 6.67 -20.02 4.90
N LEU A 183 6.29 -18.75 4.91
CA LEU A 183 5.02 -18.28 4.31
C LEU A 183 5.01 -18.42 2.78
N TRP A 184 6.17 -18.42 2.14
CA TRP A 184 6.32 -18.50 0.69
C TRP A 184 6.78 -19.87 0.19
N LYS A 185 7.02 -20.80 1.11
CA LYS A 185 7.44 -22.17 0.76
C LYS A 185 6.40 -22.84 -0.14
N GLY A 186 6.87 -23.45 -1.23
CA GLY A 186 6.02 -24.13 -2.19
C GLY A 186 5.42 -23.22 -3.28
N VAL A 187 5.72 -21.93 -3.30
CA VAL A 187 5.37 -21.03 -4.40
C VAL A 187 6.47 -21.09 -5.46
N PRO A 188 6.24 -21.70 -6.63
CA PRO A 188 7.23 -21.73 -7.69
C PRO A 188 7.26 -20.37 -8.39
N ILE A 189 8.41 -19.70 -8.28
CA ILE A 189 8.67 -18.42 -8.94
C ILE A 189 9.59 -18.66 -10.11
N SER A 190 9.09 -18.69 -11.33
CA SER A 190 9.93 -18.92 -12.49
C SER A 190 10.64 -17.64 -12.94
N ARG A 191 11.79 -17.82 -13.59
CA ARG A 191 12.62 -16.73 -14.14
C ARG A 191 11.88 -15.83 -15.14
N ASP A 192 10.85 -16.34 -15.78
CA ASP A 192 9.98 -15.61 -16.68
C ASP A 192 8.79 -14.89 -15.97
N GLY A 193 8.80 -14.86 -14.64
CA GLY A 193 7.79 -14.21 -13.82
C GLY A 193 6.46 -14.94 -13.73
N LYS A 194 6.38 -16.19 -14.21
CA LYS A 194 5.18 -17.01 -14.07
C LYS A 194 5.18 -17.74 -12.73
N VAL A 195 4.08 -17.66 -12.05
CA VAL A 195 3.78 -18.54 -10.92
C VAL A 195 2.96 -19.72 -11.47
N ARG A 196 3.51 -20.92 -11.35
CA ARG A 196 2.88 -22.15 -11.85
C ARG A 196 2.23 -22.94 -10.74
#